data_68717481dec72e364cfe92b28750cba2
#
_entry.id   68717481dec72e364cfe92b28750cba2
#
_cell.length_a   1.000
_cell.length_b   1.000
_cell.length_c   1.000
_cell.angle_alpha   90.00
_cell.angle_beta   90.00
_cell.angle_gamma   90.00
#
_symmetry.space_group_name_H-M   'P 1'
#
loop_
_entity.id
_entity.type
_entity.pdbx_description
1 polymer ?
#
loop_
_entity_poly.entity_id
_entity_poly.type
_entity_poly.pdbx_seq_one_letter_code
_entity_poly.pdbx_strand_id
1 'polypeptide(L)'
;MKNKKKGLLHIIVILAVIALCSFTTLVGFTKAHKGSARNIKLGLDLAGGVSITYDVVGDKPTDAELKDTVTMMQKRAEVHSTESSVVTDEKGRIVIDIPGVDDAEKVLSDLGKEGSLDFVAQDDMDLSSGKPVYTKTICTGKDIKSAEAGTTRSEER
;
A
#
# COMPACT_ATOMS: atom_id res chain seq x y z
N MET A 1 -15.71 26.95 55.32
CA MET A 1 -15.48 27.49 53.96
C MET A 1 -14.20 26.99 53.26
N LYS A 2 -13.14 26.54 53.97
CA LYS A 2 -11.86 26.03 53.42
C LYS A 2 -11.99 24.76 52.61
N ASN A 3 -12.93 23.83 52.92
CA ASN A 3 -13.09 22.56 52.24
C ASN A 3 -13.80 22.64 50.88
N LYS A 4 -14.70 23.64 50.70
CA LYS A 4 -15.37 23.87 49.41
C LYS A 4 -14.41 24.33 48.32
N LYS A 5 -13.38 25.12 48.65
CA LYS A 5 -12.34 25.59 47.71
C LYS A 5 -11.43 24.42 47.28
N LYS A 6 -11.12 23.49 48.20
CA LYS A 6 -10.34 22.29 47.86
C LYS A 6 -11.12 21.33 46.92
N GLY A 7 -12.42 21.14 47.15
CA GLY A 7 -13.27 20.34 46.26
C GLY A 7 -13.37 20.95 44.86
N LEU A 8 -13.54 22.25 44.75
CA LEU A 8 -13.58 22.96 43.48
C LEU A 8 -12.26 22.82 42.71
N LEU A 9 -11.13 22.92 43.42
CA LEU A 9 -9.82 22.72 42.83
C LEU A 9 -9.64 21.32 42.21
N HIS A 10 -10.07 20.26 42.92
CA HIS A 10 -10.00 18.90 42.42
C HIS A 10 -10.85 18.71 41.14
N ILE A 11 -12.05 19.29 41.11
CA ILE A 11 -12.92 19.24 39.93
C ILE A 11 -12.26 19.91 38.73
N ILE A 12 -11.64 21.09 38.93
CA ILE A 12 -10.93 21.81 37.88
C ILE A 12 -9.76 20.97 37.34
N VAL A 13 -8.98 20.34 38.24
CA VAL A 13 -7.86 19.48 37.85
C VAL A 13 -8.34 18.27 37.04
N ILE A 14 -9.43 17.63 37.47
CA ILE A 14 -9.99 16.48 36.73
C ILE A 14 -10.45 16.91 35.33
N LEU A 15 -11.15 18.03 35.22
CA LEU A 15 -11.59 18.57 33.93
C LEU A 15 -10.42 18.94 33.03
N ALA A 16 -9.35 19.50 33.57
CA ALA A 16 -8.14 19.82 32.83
C ALA A 16 -7.44 18.55 32.29
N VAL A 17 -7.39 17.48 33.12
CA VAL A 17 -6.82 16.19 32.67
C VAL A 17 -7.66 15.56 31.56
N ILE A 18 -8.99 15.57 31.70
CA ILE A 18 -9.90 15.07 30.66
C ILE A 18 -9.73 15.86 29.37
N ALA A 19 -9.68 17.18 29.44
CA ALA A 19 -9.47 18.05 28.28
C ALA A 19 -8.11 17.77 27.60
N LEU A 20 -7.05 17.59 28.38
CA LEU A 20 -5.72 17.27 27.89
C LEU A 20 -5.71 15.90 27.19
N CYS A 21 -6.31 14.87 27.80
CA CYS A 21 -6.41 13.54 27.20
C CYS A 21 -7.23 13.56 25.90
N SER A 22 -8.36 14.29 25.88
CA SER A 22 -9.19 14.45 24.68
C SER A 22 -8.44 15.16 23.58
N PHE A 23 -7.68 16.19 23.91
CA PHE A 23 -6.86 16.94 22.95
C PHE A 23 -5.76 16.05 22.37
N THR A 24 -5.05 15.26 23.18
CA THR A 24 -3.99 14.37 22.71
C THR A 24 -4.51 13.23 21.84
N THR A 25 -5.71 12.70 22.12
CA THR A 25 -6.33 11.65 21.29
C THR A 25 -6.81 12.17 19.93
N LEU A 26 -7.26 13.42 19.85
CA LEU A 26 -7.74 14.03 18.61
C LEU A 26 -6.58 14.53 17.72
N VAL A 27 -5.57 15.14 18.33
CA VAL A 27 -4.47 15.80 17.58
C VAL A 27 -3.25 14.89 17.43
N GLY A 28 -3.06 13.92 18.36
CA GLY A 28 -1.88 13.07 18.41
C GLY A 28 -0.71 13.74 19.14
N PHE A 29 0.32 12.94 19.49
CA PHE A 29 1.47 13.39 20.27
C PHE A 29 2.57 14.08 19.47
N THR A 30 2.54 13.98 18.12
CA THR A 30 3.63 14.49 17.28
C THR A 30 3.11 15.28 16.09
N LYS A 31 4.00 16.09 15.49
CA LYS A 31 3.73 16.82 14.22
C LYS A 31 3.29 15.90 13.07
N ALA A 32 3.59 14.60 13.17
CA ALA A 32 3.16 13.58 12.23
C ALA A 32 1.82 12.92 12.62
N HIS A 33 1.06 13.51 13.57
CA HIS A 33 -0.23 13.00 14.07
C HIS A 33 -0.21 11.54 14.57
N LYS A 34 0.97 11.01 14.97
CA LYS A 34 1.09 9.67 15.55
C LYS A 34 0.32 9.62 16.87
N GLY A 35 -0.50 8.57 17.04
CA GLY A 35 -1.34 8.40 18.23
C GLY A 35 -2.69 9.13 18.16
N SER A 36 -3.05 9.77 17.04
CA SER A 36 -4.39 10.29 16.82
C SER A 36 -5.36 9.15 16.51
N ALA A 37 -6.59 9.25 17.01
CA ALA A 37 -7.68 8.32 16.70
C ALA A 37 -7.99 8.26 15.18
N ARG A 38 -7.66 9.32 14.43
CA ARG A 38 -7.80 9.37 12.98
C ARG A 38 -6.80 8.50 12.22
N ASN A 39 -5.72 8.07 12.87
CA ASN A 39 -4.63 7.29 12.25
C ASN A 39 -4.74 5.79 12.56
N ILE A 40 -5.88 5.37 13.11
CA ILE A 40 -6.18 3.96 13.33
C ILE A 40 -6.55 3.36 11.97
N LYS A 41 -5.74 2.41 11.49
CA LYS A 41 -6.06 1.64 10.29
C LYS A 41 -7.28 0.76 10.60
N LEU A 42 -8.36 1.03 9.93
CA LEU A 42 -9.59 0.25 10.03
C LEU A 42 -9.48 -0.94 9.09
N GLY A 43 -9.75 -2.14 9.60
CA GLY A 43 -9.87 -3.33 8.75
C GLY A 43 -11.10 -3.26 7.83
N LEU A 44 -11.20 -4.21 6.90
CA LEU A 44 -12.30 -4.33 5.92
C LEU A 44 -13.70 -4.26 6.56
N ASP A 45 -13.86 -4.79 7.76
CA ASP A 45 -15.14 -4.83 8.48
C ASP A 45 -15.68 -3.43 8.84
N LEU A 46 -14.79 -2.47 9.04
CA LEU A 46 -15.14 -1.10 9.46
C LEU A 46 -14.96 -0.06 8.35
N ALA A 47 -13.98 -0.26 7.48
CA ALA A 47 -13.69 0.65 6.37
C ALA A 47 -14.50 0.29 5.11
N GLY A 48 -15.07 -0.92 5.05
CA GLY A 48 -15.50 -1.52 3.81
C GLY A 48 -14.31 -1.86 2.91
N GLY A 49 -14.56 -2.48 1.78
CA GLY A 49 -13.50 -2.79 0.81
C GLY A 49 -13.68 -4.14 0.15
N VAL A 50 -12.63 -4.59 -0.53
CA VAL A 50 -12.62 -5.82 -1.32
C VAL A 50 -11.57 -6.78 -0.78
N SER A 51 -11.97 -8.04 -0.60
CA SER A 51 -11.06 -9.14 -0.29
C SER A 51 -11.09 -10.17 -1.42
N ILE A 52 -9.93 -10.45 -2.01
CA ILE A 52 -9.79 -11.35 -3.14
C ILE A 52 -8.83 -12.46 -2.78
N THR A 53 -9.21 -13.71 -3.05
CA THR A 53 -8.33 -14.85 -2.85
C THR A 53 -7.99 -15.47 -4.19
N TYR A 54 -6.71 -15.59 -4.50
CA TYR A 54 -6.19 -16.26 -5.68
C TYR A 54 -5.65 -17.64 -5.31
N ASP A 55 -6.11 -18.65 -6.04
CA ASP A 55 -5.53 -19.99 -5.99
C ASP A 55 -4.41 -20.11 -7.02
N VAL A 56 -3.35 -20.81 -6.66
CA VAL A 56 -2.28 -21.14 -7.59
C VAL A 56 -2.71 -22.32 -8.45
N VAL A 57 -2.67 -22.14 -9.77
CA VAL A 57 -3.02 -23.18 -10.74
C VAL A 57 -1.72 -23.80 -11.28
N GLY A 58 -1.64 -25.13 -11.26
CA GLY A 58 -0.48 -25.88 -11.75
C GLY A 58 0.38 -26.48 -10.63
N ASP A 59 1.68 -26.57 -10.88
CA ASP A 59 2.62 -27.12 -9.91
C ASP A 59 2.76 -26.22 -8.70
N LYS A 60 3.06 -26.82 -7.54
CA LYS A 60 3.24 -26.07 -6.31
C LYS A 60 4.43 -25.11 -6.44
N PRO A 61 4.22 -23.79 -6.31
CA PRO A 61 5.29 -22.81 -6.45
C PRO A 61 6.29 -22.95 -5.31
N THR A 62 7.51 -22.52 -5.57
CA THR A 62 8.53 -22.39 -4.54
C THR A 62 8.23 -21.19 -3.63
N ASP A 63 8.78 -21.18 -2.42
CA ASP A 63 8.62 -20.07 -1.49
C ASP A 63 9.14 -18.73 -2.06
N ALA A 64 10.17 -18.79 -2.91
CA ALA A 64 10.71 -17.61 -3.60
C ALA A 64 9.70 -17.06 -4.62
N GLU A 65 9.11 -17.90 -5.47
CA GLU A 65 8.10 -17.50 -6.45
C GLU A 65 6.84 -16.93 -5.79
N LEU A 66 6.40 -17.54 -4.68
CA LEU A 66 5.28 -17.01 -3.88
C LEU A 66 5.60 -15.62 -3.34
N LYS A 67 6.79 -15.43 -2.77
CA LYS A 67 7.21 -14.14 -2.21
C LYS A 67 7.29 -13.05 -3.28
N ASP A 68 7.83 -13.38 -4.45
CA ASP A 68 7.93 -12.45 -5.57
C ASP A 68 6.53 -12.08 -6.08
N THR A 69 5.62 -13.04 -6.19
CA THR A 69 4.23 -12.83 -6.58
C THR A 69 3.50 -11.94 -5.57
N VAL A 70 3.64 -12.22 -4.28
CA VAL A 70 3.07 -11.38 -3.21
C VAL A 70 3.59 -9.95 -3.31
N THR A 71 4.90 -9.77 -3.51
CA THR A 71 5.51 -8.43 -3.65
C THR A 71 4.96 -7.68 -4.86
N MET A 72 4.78 -8.38 -5.99
CA MET A 72 4.22 -7.79 -7.20
C MET A 72 2.74 -7.40 -7.00
N MET A 73 1.94 -8.30 -6.41
CA MET A 73 0.52 -8.05 -6.13
C MET A 73 0.33 -6.94 -5.10
N GLN A 74 1.21 -6.84 -4.09
CA GLN A 74 1.22 -5.74 -3.12
C GLN A 74 1.37 -4.38 -3.83
N LYS A 75 2.32 -4.25 -4.76
CA LYS A 75 2.52 -3.02 -5.53
C LYS A 75 1.31 -2.67 -6.40
N ARG A 76 0.61 -3.67 -6.95
CA ARG A 76 -0.61 -3.45 -7.73
C ARG A 76 -1.78 -3.02 -6.84
N ALA A 77 -1.93 -3.64 -5.68
CA ALA A 77 -2.98 -3.31 -4.73
C ALA A 77 -2.80 -1.91 -4.13
N GLU A 78 -1.57 -1.46 -3.91
CA GLU A 78 -1.23 -0.12 -3.39
C GLU A 78 -1.67 1.03 -4.32
N VAL A 79 -1.88 0.76 -5.60
CA VAL A 79 -2.45 1.74 -6.54
C VAL A 79 -3.90 2.09 -6.18
N HIS A 80 -4.65 1.14 -5.60
CA HIS A 80 -6.04 1.32 -5.19
C HIS A 80 -6.16 1.83 -3.75
N SER A 81 -5.32 1.32 -2.84
CA SER A 81 -5.30 1.75 -1.44
C SER A 81 -3.92 1.54 -0.84
N THR A 82 -3.37 2.58 -0.21
CA THR A 82 -2.08 2.49 0.52
C THR A 82 -2.15 1.61 1.77
N GLU A 83 -3.36 1.24 2.19
CA GLU A 83 -3.62 0.36 3.32
C GLU A 83 -3.88 -1.09 2.89
N SER A 84 -3.73 -1.39 1.59
CA SER A 84 -3.88 -2.75 1.08
C SER A 84 -2.85 -3.71 1.69
N SER A 85 -3.27 -4.96 1.84
CA SER A 85 -2.44 -6.04 2.40
C SER A 85 -2.51 -7.26 1.50
N VAL A 86 -1.37 -7.83 1.18
CA VAL A 86 -1.27 -9.07 0.41
C VAL A 86 -0.49 -10.09 1.24
N VAL A 87 -1.12 -11.21 1.53
CA VAL A 87 -0.53 -12.29 2.33
C VAL A 87 -0.78 -13.65 1.70
N THR A 88 0.05 -14.61 2.06
CA THR A 88 -0.19 -16.04 1.73
C THR A 88 -0.88 -16.72 2.91
N ASP A 89 -1.91 -17.50 2.64
CA ASP A 89 -2.55 -18.34 3.66
C ASP A 89 -1.81 -19.68 3.85
N GLU A 90 -2.25 -20.45 4.84
CA GLU A 90 -1.68 -21.78 5.17
C GLU A 90 -1.77 -22.80 4.00
N LYS A 91 -2.67 -22.56 3.05
CA LYS A 91 -2.87 -23.42 1.87
C LYS A 91 -2.03 -22.97 0.66
N GLY A 92 -1.24 -21.91 0.80
CA GLY A 92 -0.44 -21.32 -0.26
C GLY A 92 -1.23 -20.45 -1.24
N ARG A 93 -2.46 -20.04 -0.88
CA ARG A 93 -3.26 -19.11 -1.67
C ARG A 93 -2.85 -17.68 -1.32
N ILE A 94 -3.01 -16.77 -2.27
CA ILE A 94 -2.71 -15.35 -2.08
C ILE A 94 -4.00 -14.63 -1.74
N VAL A 95 -4.07 -14.02 -0.56
CA VAL A 95 -5.19 -13.20 -0.08
C VAL A 95 -4.80 -11.75 -0.20
N ILE A 96 -5.65 -10.96 -0.88
CA ILE A 96 -5.47 -9.53 -1.12
C ILE A 96 -6.63 -8.78 -0.49
N ASP A 97 -6.33 -7.94 0.48
CA ASP A 97 -7.30 -7.10 1.18
C ASP A 97 -7.06 -5.64 0.79
N ILE A 98 -8.09 -4.99 0.25
CA ILE A 98 -8.03 -3.60 -0.21
C ILE A 98 -9.16 -2.82 0.47
N PRO A 99 -8.88 -2.13 1.58
CA PRO A 99 -9.88 -1.34 2.27
C PRO A 99 -10.23 -0.04 1.55
N GLY A 100 -11.45 0.43 1.74
CA GLY A 100 -11.92 1.73 1.26
C GLY A 100 -12.19 1.81 -0.24
N VAL A 101 -12.40 0.68 -0.92
CA VAL A 101 -12.79 0.61 -2.33
C VAL A 101 -14.19 0.06 -2.48
N ASP A 102 -15.01 0.68 -3.33
CA ASP A 102 -16.41 0.30 -3.55
C ASP A 102 -16.61 -0.53 -4.82
N ASP A 103 -15.64 -0.49 -5.76
CA ASP A 103 -15.73 -1.15 -7.07
C ASP A 103 -14.83 -2.38 -7.14
N ALA A 104 -15.38 -3.52 -6.76
CA ALA A 104 -14.67 -4.81 -6.77
C ALA A 104 -14.30 -5.27 -8.18
N GLU A 105 -15.17 -5.00 -9.19
CA GLU A 105 -14.95 -5.46 -10.57
C GLU A 105 -13.76 -4.74 -11.20
N LYS A 106 -13.66 -3.44 -10.97
CA LYS A 106 -12.52 -2.63 -11.42
C LYS A 106 -11.22 -3.10 -10.80
N VAL A 107 -11.21 -3.31 -9.48
CA VAL A 107 -10.05 -3.83 -8.75
C VAL A 107 -9.62 -5.20 -9.30
N LEU A 108 -10.56 -6.12 -9.48
CA LEU A 108 -10.29 -7.45 -10.02
C LEU A 108 -9.72 -7.39 -11.44
N SER A 109 -10.29 -6.52 -12.28
CA SER A 109 -9.78 -6.28 -13.64
C SER A 109 -8.34 -5.74 -13.64
N ASP A 110 -8.04 -4.78 -12.77
CA ASP A 110 -6.73 -4.14 -12.72
C ASP A 110 -5.66 -5.06 -12.12
N LEU A 111 -6.01 -5.86 -11.11
CA LEU A 111 -5.11 -6.87 -10.54
C LEU A 111 -4.84 -8.02 -11.50
N GLY A 112 -5.84 -8.42 -12.31
CA GLY A 112 -5.74 -9.52 -13.27
C GLY A 112 -5.04 -9.16 -14.58
N LYS A 113 -4.73 -7.88 -14.83
CA LYS A 113 -4.02 -7.47 -16.04
C LYS A 113 -2.62 -8.07 -16.05
N GLU A 114 -2.29 -8.76 -17.15
CA GLU A 114 -0.92 -9.22 -17.38
C GLU A 114 0.01 -8.02 -17.52
N GLY A 115 1.14 -8.04 -16.80
CA GLY A 115 2.20 -7.08 -17.01
C GLY A 115 3.02 -7.47 -18.24
N SER A 116 3.29 -6.53 -19.14
CA SER A 116 4.29 -6.69 -20.19
C SER A 116 5.50 -5.80 -19.91
N LEU A 117 6.67 -6.31 -20.17
CA LEU A 117 7.91 -5.55 -20.11
C LEU A 117 8.47 -5.45 -21.53
N ASP A 118 8.49 -4.23 -22.06
CA ASP A 118 9.00 -3.96 -23.38
C ASP A 118 10.21 -3.03 -23.27
N PHE A 119 11.32 -3.42 -23.89
CA PHE A 119 12.50 -2.58 -24.02
C PHE A 119 12.42 -1.83 -25.32
N VAL A 120 12.46 -0.51 -25.25
CA VAL A 120 12.29 0.39 -26.38
C VAL A 120 13.55 1.22 -26.59
N ALA A 121 13.84 1.59 -27.85
CA ALA A 121 14.95 2.48 -28.14
C ALA A 121 14.63 3.90 -27.67
N GLN A 122 15.58 4.55 -27.01
CA GLN A 122 15.42 5.93 -26.55
C GLN A 122 15.32 6.93 -27.72
N ASP A 123 15.90 6.59 -28.85
CA ASP A 123 15.94 7.44 -30.04
C ASP A 123 14.60 7.52 -30.81
N ASP A 124 13.66 6.62 -30.50
CA ASP A 124 12.31 6.54 -31.10
C ASP A 124 11.20 7.10 -30.22
N MET A 125 11.52 8.03 -29.33
CA MET A 125 10.54 8.65 -28.43
C MET A 125 9.81 9.80 -29.12
N ASP A 126 8.52 9.61 -29.41
CA ASP A 126 7.64 10.68 -29.85
C ASP A 126 6.96 11.38 -28.68
N LEU A 127 7.26 12.66 -28.49
CA LEU A 127 6.74 13.53 -27.45
C LEU A 127 5.58 14.42 -27.95
N SER A 128 5.15 14.27 -29.19
CA SER A 128 4.16 15.16 -29.84
C SER A 128 2.78 15.11 -29.16
N SER A 129 2.47 14.03 -28.44
CA SER A 129 1.18 13.82 -27.75
C SER A 129 1.20 14.18 -26.25
N GLY A 130 2.28 14.76 -25.73
CA GLY A 130 2.43 15.11 -24.30
C GLY A 130 2.67 13.91 -23.37
N LYS A 131 2.69 12.70 -23.93
CA LYS A 131 3.15 11.46 -23.26
C LYS A 131 4.16 10.79 -24.18
N PRO A 132 5.24 10.20 -23.65
CA PRO A 132 6.21 9.49 -24.45
C PRO A 132 5.52 8.27 -25.10
N VAL A 133 5.47 8.25 -26.43
CA VAL A 133 5.01 7.10 -27.21
C VAL A 133 6.24 6.47 -27.85
N TYR A 134 6.48 5.21 -27.58
CA TYR A 134 7.60 4.45 -28.12
C TYR A 134 7.08 3.61 -29.28
N THR A 135 7.72 3.75 -30.44
CA THR A 135 7.27 3.11 -31.68
C THR A 135 8.00 1.81 -31.99
N LYS A 136 9.18 1.60 -31.39
CA LYS A 136 10.00 0.44 -31.73
C LYS A 136 10.40 -0.34 -30.45
N THR A 137 9.81 -1.50 -30.26
CA THR A 137 10.22 -2.46 -29.23
C THR A 137 11.46 -3.21 -29.73
N ILE A 138 12.54 -3.22 -28.93
CA ILE A 138 13.79 -3.95 -29.22
C ILE A 138 13.67 -5.38 -28.78
N CYS A 139 13.19 -5.62 -27.55
CA CYS A 139 12.92 -6.93 -26.99
C CYS A 139 11.81 -6.83 -25.96
N THR A 140 11.20 -7.98 -25.64
CA THR A 140 10.15 -8.11 -24.66
C THR A 140 10.66 -8.83 -23.44
N GLY A 141 9.91 -8.80 -22.32
CA GLY A 141 10.27 -9.52 -21.10
C GLY A 141 10.44 -11.03 -21.30
N LYS A 142 9.82 -11.61 -22.35
CA LYS A 142 9.96 -13.03 -22.71
C LYS A 142 11.34 -13.39 -23.24
N ASP A 143 12.07 -12.41 -23.76
CA ASP A 143 13.42 -12.58 -24.35
C ASP A 143 14.51 -12.52 -23.29
N ILE A 144 14.16 -12.13 -22.06
CA ILE A 144 15.09 -12.00 -20.93
C ILE A 144 15.25 -13.34 -20.23
N LYS A 145 16.49 -13.82 -20.13
CA LYS A 145 16.82 -15.08 -19.46
C LYS A 145 17.08 -14.90 -17.95
N SER A 146 17.66 -13.78 -17.57
CA SER A 146 17.94 -13.45 -16.17
C SER A 146 18.07 -11.94 -15.99
N ALA A 147 17.73 -11.44 -14.80
CA ALA A 147 17.93 -10.06 -14.41
C ALA A 147 18.53 -10.02 -12.99
N GLU A 148 19.62 -9.31 -12.83
CA GLU A 148 20.28 -9.13 -11.53
C GLU A 148 20.41 -7.63 -11.23
N ALA A 149 20.27 -7.25 -9.97
CA ALA A 149 20.49 -5.88 -9.53
C ALA A 149 21.99 -5.58 -9.46
N GLY A 150 22.45 -4.68 -10.33
CA GLY A 150 23.83 -4.19 -10.34
C GLY A 150 23.90 -2.69 -10.01
N THR A 151 24.96 -2.27 -9.29
CA THR A 151 25.29 -0.86 -9.10
C THR A 151 26.28 -0.43 -10.18
N THR A 152 25.85 0.39 -11.12
CA THR A 152 26.74 1.03 -12.06
C THR A 152 27.20 2.35 -11.46
N ARG A 153 28.53 2.47 -11.19
CA ARG A 153 29.14 3.74 -10.85
C ARG A 153 29.31 4.51 -12.15
N SER A 154 28.44 5.51 -12.40
CA SER A 154 28.69 6.46 -13.48
C SER A 154 29.95 7.25 -13.15
N GLU A 155 31.06 6.98 -13.82
CA GLU A 155 32.18 7.88 -13.87
C GLU A 155 31.78 9.07 -14.74
N GLU A 156 31.45 10.20 -14.11
CA GLU A 156 31.41 11.49 -14.79
C GLU A 156 32.84 11.81 -15.28
N ARG A 157 32.98 11.94 -16.59
CA ARG A 157 34.11 12.59 -17.23
C ARG A 157 33.71 13.97 -17.69
#